data_d4d903342013c69c152b8a74f77d7ab9
#
_entry.id   d4d903342013c69c152b8a74f77d7ab9
#
_cell.length_a   1.000
_cell.length_b   1.000
_cell.length_c   1.000
_cell.angle_alpha   90.00
_cell.angle_beta   90.00
_cell.angle_gamma   90.00
#
_symmetry.space_group_name_H-M   'P 1'
#
loop_
_entity.id
_entity.type
_entity.pdbx_description
1 polymer ?
#
loop_
_entity_poly.entity_id
_entity_poly.type
_entity_poly.pdbx_seq_one_letter_code
_entity_poly.pdbx_strand_id
1 'polypeptide(L)'
;MFKDNKILILGLARSGYQAAKVLIERGNTVYLNDFKEEDKQDSEQVSELRNIGVNLVFGSHPDDLLDESFDYLIKNPGVPIDHKYVLKARELNIPVINEVEMAYKLLPEGVDIIGITGTNGKTTTTTITYEIMHKAFGDKVHLAGNIGYPLSSILNSVKSGDIIVMECSCQQGENFVDFHPHVGVVTNFSEAHIDFMKTYEHYKNTKSKMFYNQSDNDIAILNHDNSDVLDEMKNISSNKKYFSSKEKIDGCYLVDRDIYYYGDKVMCIDDIKIKGMHNVENVMAAIMAVKEYGVSNEVIFDVVSNFRGVEHRLEYVDTVDGVEYYNDTEATNIKCAQIALSSFNKPTIIFLGGLERGQDFNELTPYMDNVKAIIAIGTCRERVAEYARSIGKDVYVYEHLVDGFDKLKDIVTSGDVVVLSPASASWDQYKECEVRGAEFKQKVHELKGE
;
A
#
# COMPACT_ATOMS: atom_id res chain seq x y z
N MET A 1 -17.42 7.55 -22.97
CA MET A 1 -16.01 7.91 -22.85
C MET A 1 -15.19 6.66 -23.10
N PHE A 2 -14.00 6.74 -23.66
CA PHE A 2 -13.15 5.61 -24.09
C PHE A 2 -13.90 4.60 -24.99
N LYS A 3 -14.31 5.03 -26.15
CA LYS A 3 -14.89 4.20 -27.21
C LYS A 3 -14.30 4.65 -28.55
N ASP A 4 -13.93 3.71 -29.40
CA ASP A 4 -13.33 3.93 -30.72
C ASP A 4 -12.02 4.78 -30.68
N ASN A 5 -11.31 4.79 -29.53
CA ASN A 5 -10.03 5.46 -29.37
C ASN A 5 -8.85 4.52 -29.68
N LYS A 6 -7.73 5.12 -30.09
CA LYS A 6 -6.42 4.46 -30.18
C LYS A 6 -5.58 4.82 -28.95
N ILE A 7 -5.24 3.85 -28.12
CA ILE A 7 -4.68 4.06 -26.79
C ILE A 7 -3.36 3.29 -26.66
N LEU A 8 -2.31 3.98 -26.18
CA LEU A 8 -1.08 3.34 -25.76
C LEU A 8 -1.06 3.18 -24.23
N ILE A 9 -0.88 1.95 -23.76
CA ILE A 9 -0.61 1.64 -22.36
C ILE A 9 0.89 1.44 -22.19
N LEU A 10 1.51 2.15 -21.27
CA LEU A 10 2.93 2.08 -20.98
C LEU A 10 3.17 1.36 -19.66
N GLY A 11 3.68 0.13 -19.73
CA GLY A 11 3.90 -0.81 -18.64
C GLY A 11 2.77 -1.82 -18.48
N LEU A 12 3.11 -3.11 -18.46
CA LEU A 12 2.14 -4.19 -18.28
C LEU A 12 1.63 -4.23 -16.84
N ALA A 13 2.42 -4.65 -15.90
CA ALA A 13 2.07 -4.80 -14.48
C ALA A 13 0.56 -5.05 -14.20
N ARG A 14 0.12 -5.08 -12.94
CA ARG A 14 -1.30 -5.35 -12.61
C ARG A 14 -2.27 -4.29 -13.21
N SER A 15 -1.92 -3.03 -13.11
CA SER A 15 -2.79 -1.93 -13.58
C SER A 15 -2.87 -1.83 -15.11
N GLY A 16 -1.74 -2.02 -15.81
CA GLY A 16 -1.71 -2.00 -17.29
C GLY A 16 -2.48 -3.18 -17.91
N TYR A 17 -2.35 -4.36 -17.32
CA TYR A 17 -3.10 -5.54 -17.71
C TYR A 17 -4.62 -5.32 -17.61
N GLN A 18 -5.11 -4.84 -16.45
CA GLN A 18 -6.53 -4.61 -16.24
C GLN A 18 -7.08 -3.47 -17.12
N ALA A 19 -6.31 -2.38 -17.25
CA ALA A 19 -6.69 -1.28 -18.15
C ALA A 19 -6.85 -1.74 -19.60
N ALA A 20 -5.93 -2.59 -20.10
CA ALA A 20 -6.01 -3.12 -21.46
C ALA A 20 -7.29 -3.94 -21.69
N LYS A 21 -7.64 -4.82 -20.75
CA LYS A 21 -8.89 -5.62 -20.83
C LYS A 21 -10.13 -4.73 -20.90
N VAL A 22 -10.26 -3.79 -19.96
CA VAL A 22 -11.41 -2.88 -19.89
C VAL A 22 -11.55 -2.06 -21.17
N LEU A 23 -10.45 -1.58 -21.72
CA LEU A 23 -10.48 -0.73 -22.90
C LEU A 23 -10.81 -1.51 -24.18
N ILE A 24 -10.29 -2.72 -24.35
CA ILE A 24 -10.65 -3.60 -25.48
C ILE A 24 -12.14 -3.95 -25.43
N GLU A 25 -12.67 -4.33 -24.27
CA GLU A 25 -14.10 -4.63 -24.09
C GLU A 25 -15.01 -3.46 -24.50
N ARG A 26 -14.50 -2.22 -24.42
CA ARG A 26 -15.21 -1.00 -24.81
C ARG A 26 -15.01 -0.60 -26.28
N GLY A 27 -14.35 -1.43 -27.07
CA GLY A 27 -14.19 -1.21 -28.53
C GLY A 27 -13.06 -0.26 -28.89
N ASN A 28 -12.05 -0.09 -28.03
CA ASN A 28 -10.87 0.71 -28.36
C ASN A 28 -9.79 -0.13 -29.05
N THR A 29 -8.92 0.51 -29.81
CA THR A 29 -7.68 -0.08 -30.34
C THR A 29 -6.59 0.14 -29.30
N VAL A 30 -6.12 -0.93 -28.66
CA VAL A 30 -5.17 -0.86 -27.56
C VAL A 30 -3.81 -1.40 -27.98
N TYR A 31 -2.78 -0.60 -27.73
CA TYR A 31 -1.37 -0.98 -27.77
C TYR A 31 -0.86 -1.03 -26.34
N LEU A 32 -0.07 -2.07 -26.00
CA LEU A 32 0.59 -2.17 -24.71
C LEU A 32 2.09 -2.36 -24.94
N ASN A 33 2.88 -1.47 -24.37
CA ASN A 33 4.33 -1.52 -24.45
C ASN A 33 4.97 -1.70 -23.08
N ASP A 34 5.90 -2.65 -22.97
CA ASP A 34 6.72 -2.84 -21.78
C ASP A 34 8.19 -3.10 -22.21
N PHE A 35 9.14 -2.59 -21.41
CA PHE A 35 10.57 -2.75 -21.67
C PHE A 35 11.07 -4.18 -21.46
N LYS A 36 10.42 -4.93 -20.54
CA LYS A 36 10.79 -6.32 -20.31
C LYS A 36 10.47 -7.17 -21.53
N GLU A 37 11.38 -8.10 -21.84
CA GLU A 37 11.17 -9.11 -22.89
C GLU A 37 9.93 -9.96 -22.59
N GLU A 38 9.32 -10.50 -23.64
CA GLU A 38 8.08 -11.27 -23.53
C GLU A 38 8.24 -12.52 -22.64
N ASP A 39 9.38 -13.21 -22.72
CA ASP A 39 9.70 -14.40 -21.92
C ASP A 39 9.86 -14.12 -20.41
N LYS A 40 9.98 -12.83 -20.04
CA LYS A 40 10.06 -12.35 -18.65
C LYS A 40 8.73 -11.80 -18.13
N GLN A 41 7.69 -11.81 -18.95
CA GLN A 41 6.34 -11.42 -18.57
C GLN A 41 5.54 -12.64 -18.05
N ASP A 42 4.38 -12.40 -17.46
CA ASP A 42 3.44 -13.45 -17.12
C ASP A 42 2.83 -14.02 -18.41
N SER A 43 3.13 -15.27 -18.72
CA SER A 43 2.75 -15.92 -19.99
C SER A 43 1.23 -16.07 -20.16
N GLU A 44 0.49 -16.22 -19.05
CA GLU A 44 -0.97 -16.35 -19.07
C GLU A 44 -1.59 -14.98 -19.40
N GLN A 45 -1.13 -13.92 -18.75
CA GLN A 45 -1.59 -12.55 -19.03
C GLN A 45 -1.28 -12.13 -20.47
N VAL A 46 -0.06 -12.40 -20.94
CA VAL A 46 0.35 -12.10 -22.33
C VAL A 46 -0.52 -12.84 -23.33
N SER A 47 -0.77 -14.13 -23.11
CA SER A 47 -1.62 -14.95 -23.98
C SER A 47 -3.07 -14.44 -23.99
N GLU A 48 -3.63 -14.10 -22.82
CA GLU A 48 -4.99 -13.56 -22.72
C GLU A 48 -5.10 -12.22 -23.46
N LEU A 49 -4.19 -11.27 -23.22
CA LEU A 49 -4.20 -9.96 -23.89
C LEU A 49 -4.10 -10.09 -25.41
N ARG A 50 -3.26 -11.01 -25.91
CA ARG A 50 -3.13 -11.28 -27.34
C ARG A 50 -4.42 -11.86 -27.93
N ASN A 51 -5.06 -12.77 -27.21
CA ASN A 51 -6.31 -13.41 -27.65
C ASN A 51 -7.49 -12.42 -27.74
N ILE A 52 -7.53 -11.42 -26.86
CA ILE A 52 -8.57 -10.37 -26.90
C ILE A 52 -8.24 -9.22 -27.86
N GLY A 53 -7.07 -9.25 -28.53
CA GLY A 53 -6.74 -8.32 -29.61
C GLY A 53 -5.91 -7.10 -29.17
N VAL A 54 -5.22 -7.16 -28.04
CA VAL A 54 -4.26 -6.10 -27.65
C VAL A 54 -2.99 -6.22 -28.50
N ASN A 55 -2.51 -5.10 -29.07
CA ASN A 55 -1.25 -5.03 -29.78
C ASN A 55 -0.08 -4.94 -28.77
N LEU A 56 0.68 -6.02 -28.61
CA LEU A 56 1.74 -6.14 -27.63
C LEU A 56 3.11 -5.81 -28.23
N VAL A 57 3.88 -4.94 -27.56
CA VAL A 57 5.25 -4.52 -27.94
C VAL A 57 6.15 -4.66 -26.71
N PHE A 58 7.03 -5.67 -26.70
CA PHE A 58 7.93 -5.99 -25.59
C PHE A 58 9.40 -5.82 -25.95
N GLY A 59 10.28 -5.75 -24.95
CA GLY A 59 11.73 -5.74 -25.05
C GLY A 59 12.34 -4.40 -25.43
N SER A 60 11.54 -3.44 -25.85
CA SER A 60 12.03 -2.12 -26.25
C SER A 60 10.93 -1.07 -26.21
N HIS A 61 11.33 0.18 -26.39
CA HIS A 61 10.42 1.32 -26.61
C HIS A 61 10.72 1.92 -28.01
N PRO A 62 10.10 1.40 -29.12
CA PRO A 62 10.33 1.93 -30.46
C PRO A 62 9.94 3.40 -30.61
N ASP A 63 10.79 4.23 -31.24
CA ASP A 63 10.53 5.68 -31.31
C ASP A 63 9.32 6.04 -32.17
N ASP A 64 8.92 5.16 -33.10
CA ASP A 64 7.79 5.30 -34.01
C ASP A 64 6.48 4.70 -33.46
N LEU A 65 6.50 4.05 -32.29
CA LEU A 65 5.30 3.41 -31.75
C LEU A 65 4.19 4.44 -31.39
N LEU A 66 4.55 5.57 -30.79
CA LEU A 66 3.64 6.65 -30.43
C LEU A 66 3.68 7.76 -31.47
N ASP A 67 2.55 8.11 -32.07
CA ASP A 67 2.37 9.19 -33.03
C ASP A 67 1.06 9.99 -32.74
N GLU A 68 0.76 11.00 -33.57
CA GLU A 68 -0.41 11.85 -33.43
C GLU A 68 -1.75 11.14 -33.64
N SER A 69 -1.76 9.88 -34.06
CA SER A 69 -3.00 9.09 -34.23
C SER A 69 -3.51 8.50 -32.90
N PHE A 70 -2.72 8.60 -31.83
CA PHE A 70 -3.15 8.14 -30.52
C PHE A 70 -3.97 9.20 -29.79
N ASP A 71 -5.08 8.78 -29.18
CA ASP A 71 -5.97 9.64 -28.40
C ASP A 71 -5.53 9.77 -26.94
N TYR A 72 -4.87 8.73 -26.37
CA TYR A 72 -4.42 8.70 -24.98
C TYR A 72 -3.12 7.91 -24.81
N LEU A 73 -2.31 8.35 -23.86
CA LEU A 73 -1.25 7.56 -23.24
C LEU A 73 -1.66 7.22 -21.79
N ILE A 74 -1.85 5.93 -21.50
CA ILE A 74 -2.11 5.46 -20.13
C ILE A 74 -0.81 4.96 -19.55
N LYS A 75 -0.29 5.70 -18.57
CA LYS A 75 1.00 5.45 -17.95
C LYS A 75 0.84 4.63 -16.67
N ASN A 76 1.57 3.49 -16.56
CA ASN A 76 1.67 2.80 -15.28
C ASN A 76 2.31 3.73 -14.23
N PRO A 77 1.83 3.76 -12.97
CA PRO A 77 2.37 4.63 -11.92
C PRO A 77 3.90 4.54 -11.74
N GLY A 78 4.50 3.36 -11.88
CA GLY A 78 5.94 3.17 -11.77
C GLY A 78 6.80 3.72 -12.93
N VAL A 79 6.19 4.15 -14.04
CA VAL A 79 6.93 4.78 -15.14
C VAL A 79 7.20 6.24 -14.80
N PRO A 80 8.46 6.73 -14.93
CA PRO A 80 8.81 8.13 -14.66
C PRO A 80 8.08 9.12 -15.57
N ILE A 81 7.85 10.34 -15.05
CA ILE A 81 7.19 11.43 -15.79
C ILE A 81 8.08 12.03 -16.90
N ASP A 82 9.40 11.77 -16.87
CA ASP A 82 10.39 12.14 -17.86
C ASP A 82 10.70 11.00 -18.86
N HIS A 83 9.89 9.93 -18.86
CA HIS A 83 10.00 8.87 -19.85
C HIS A 83 9.74 9.40 -21.27
N LYS A 84 10.51 8.93 -22.26
CA LYS A 84 10.46 9.45 -23.64
C LYS A 84 9.05 9.48 -24.25
N TYR A 85 8.21 8.48 -23.99
CA TYR A 85 6.84 8.50 -24.50
C TYR A 85 5.95 9.49 -23.76
N VAL A 86 6.19 9.74 -22.48
CA VAL A 86 5.46 10.77 -21.73
C VAL A 86 5.80 12.16 -22.26
N LEU A 87 7.08 12.42 -22.54
CA LEU A 87 7.53 13.67 -23.15
C LEU A 87 6.96 13.84 -24.56
N LYS A 88 7.06 12.79 -25.40
CA LYS A 88 6.51 12.78 -26.77
C LYS A 88 4.99 12.99 -26.79
N ALA A 89 4.25 12.35 -25.89
CA ALA A 89 2.79 12.54 -25.77
C ALA A 89 2.45 14.01 -25.48
N ARG A 90 3.21 14.65 -24.56
CA ARG A 90 3.04 16.09 -24.27
C ARG A 90 3.34 16.99 -25.48
N GLU A 91 4.39 16.69 -26.23
CA GLU A 91 4.74 17.40 -27.47
C GLU A 91 3.63 17.27 -28.54
N LEU A 92 2.99 16.10 -28.63
CA LEU A 92 1.89 15.82 -29.54
C LEU A 92 0.52 16.24 -29.00
N ASN A 93 0.45 16.83 -27.78
CA ASN A 93 -0.78 17.16 -27.07
C ASN A 93 -1.70 15.95 -26.82
N ILE A 94 -1.15 14.74 -26.68
CA ILE A 94 -1.85 13.54 -26.30
C ILE A 94 -2.00 13.52 -24.77
N PRO A 95 -3.23 13.42 -24.22
CA PRO A 95 -3.46 13.31 -22.78
C PRO A 95 -2.73 12.12 -22.16
N VAL A 96 -1.96 12.39 -21.09
CA VAL A 96 -1.26 11.38 -20.30
C VAL A 96 -2.01 11.20 -18.98
N ILE A 97 -2.65 10.06 -18.84
CA ILE A 97 -3.41 9.68 -17.64
C ILE A 97 -2.88 8.35 -17.07
N ASN A 98 -3.39 7.93 -15.93
CA ASN A 98 -3.13 6.60 -15.39
C ASN A 98 -4.39 5.74 -15.37
N GLU A 99 -4.24 4.50 -14.89
CA GLU A 99 -5.32 3.53 -14.77
C GLU A 99 -6.45 4.04 -13.85
N VAL A 100 -6.12 4.69 -12.75
CA VAL A 100 -7.09 5.24 -11.79
C VAL A 100 -7.95 6.32 -12.43
N GLU A 101 -7.33 7.28 -13.12
CA GLU A 101 -8.03 8.34 -13.84
C GLU A 101 -8.94 7.78 -14.94
N MET A 102 -8.46 6.78 -15.69
CA MET A 102 -9.23 6.09 -16.70
C MET A 102 -10.45 5.37 -16.08
N ALA A 103 -10.23 4.62 -15.01
CA ALA A 103 -11.29 3.86 -14.36
C ALA A 103 -12.31 4.76 -13.66
N TYR A 104 -11.87 5.83 -13.01
CA TYR A 104 -12.74 6.85 -12.41
C TYR A 104 -13.76 7.41 -13.41
N LYS A 105 -13.29 7.75 -14.61
CA LYS A 105 -14.16 8.24 -15.70
C LYS A 105 -15.15 7.19 -16.22
N LEU A 106 -14.99 5.93 -15.85
CA LEU A 106 -15.84 4.80 -16.27
C LEU A 106 -16.76 4.31 -15.14
N LEU A 107 -16.60 4.81 -13.92
CA LEU A 107 -17.48 4.46 -12.80
C LEU A 107 -18.95 4.85 -13.11
N PRO A 108 -19.91 4.05 -12.61
CA PRO A 108 -21.32 4.44 -12.63
C PRO A 108 -21.54 5.75 -11.85
N GLU A 109 -22.49 6.55 -12.28
CA GLU A 109 -22.91 7.74 -11.54
C GLU A 109 -23.45 7.34 -10.16
N GLY A 110 -23.14 8.13 -9.13
CA GLY A 110 -23.57 7.88 -7.75
C GLY A 110 -22.72 6.88 -6.98
N VAL A 111 -21.53 6.54 -7.46
CA VAL A 111 -20.53 5.80 -6.69
C VAL A 111 -19.74 6.79 -5.85
N ASP A 112 -19.63 6.52 -4.55
CA ASP A 112 -18.81 7.30 -3.64
C ASP A 112 -17.39 6.70 -3.50
N ILE A 113 -16.39 7.57 -3.32
CA ILE A 113 -15.00 7.16 -3.07
C ILE A 113 -14.51 7.74 -1.76
N ILE A 114 -13.97 6.88 -0.90
CA ILE A 114 -13.12 7.26 0.25
C ILE A 114 -11.67 7.08 -0.18
N GLY A 115 -10.97 8.16 -0.49
CA GLY A 115 -9.57 8.14 -0.93
C GLY A 115 -8.62 8.40 0.23
N ILE A 116 -7.63 7.53 0.44
CA ILE A 116 -6.70 7.63 1.56
C ILE A 116 -5.27 7.75 1.04
N THR A 117 -4.60 8.83 1.43
CA THR A 117 -3.21 9.10 1.08
C THR A 117 -2.38 9.50 2.31
N GLY A 118 -1.10 9.71 2.11
CA GLY A 118 -0.12 10.10 3.13
C GLY A 118 1.23 9.45 2.90
N THR A 119 2.21 9.76 3.72
CA THR A 119 3.51 9.08 3.66
C THR A 119 3.43 7.71 4.32
N ASN A 120 3.01 7.66 5.56
CA ASN A 120 2.87 6.44 6.37
C ASN A 120 1.40 6.22 6.76
N GLY A 121 1.04 4.98 7.10
CA GLY A 121 -0.28 4.64 7.63
C GLY A 121 -1.39 4.47 6.59
N LYS A 122 -1.17 4.77 5.32
CA LYS A 122 -2.17 4.61 4.24
C LYS A 122 -2.84 3.24 4.26
N THR A 123 -2.05 2.20 4.13
CA THR A 123 -2.53 0.81 4.03
C THR A 123 -3.35 0.42 5.27
N THR A 124 -2.84 0.71 6.46
CA THR A 124 -3.54 0.43 7.72
C THR A 124 -4.86 1.19 7.81
N THR A 125 -4.85 2.51 7.52
CA THR A 125 -6.07 3.32 7.53
C THR A 125 -7.07 2.84 6.49
N THR A 126 -6.62 2.52 5.27
CA THR A 126 -7.48 2.02 4.19
C THR A 126 -8.13 0.68 4.58
N THR A 127 -7.34 -0.25 5.13
CA THR A 127 -7.85 -1.56 5.54
C THR A 127 -8.87 -1.44 6.67
N ILE A 128 -8.55 -0.66 7.72
CA ILE A 128 -9.49 -0.42 8.84
C ILE A 128 -10.78 0.25 8.32
N THR A 129 -10.65 1.28 7.48
CA THR A 129 -11.81 1.96 6.88
C THR A 129 -12.65 0.97 6.09
N TYR A 130 -12.02 0.16 5.23
CA TYR A 130 -12.70 -0.86 4.44
C TYR A 130 -13.44 -1.87 5.32
N GLU A 131 -12.79 -2.44 6.34
CA GLU A 131 -13.39 -3.44 7.22
C GLU A 131 -14.60 -2.88 7.99
N ILE A 132 -14.49 -1.63 8.50
CA ILE A 132 -15.61 -0.97 9.19
C ILE A 132 -16.76 -0.72 8.20
N MET A 133 -16.47 -0.18 7.03
CA MET A 133 -17.48 0.10 5.99
C MET A 133 -18.13 -1.19 5.49
N HIS A 134 -17.35 -2.23 5.23
CA HIS A 134 -17.85 -3.52 4.80
C HIS A 134 -18.73 -4.19 5.88
N LYS A 135 -18.34 -4.08 7.16
CA LYS A 135 -19.16 -4.55 8.28
C LYS A 135 -20.52 -3.81 8.36
N ALA A 136 -20.53 -2.52 8.03
CA ALA A 136 -21.73 -1.70 8.08
C ALA A 136 -22.65 -1.86 6.86
N PHE A 137 -22.07 -1.98 5.65
CA PHE A 137 -22.82 -1.88 4.39
C PHE A 137 -22.71 -3.13 3.49
N GLY A 138 -21.90 -4.12 3.87
CA GLY A 138 -21.74 -5.40 3.16
C GLY A 138 -21.13 -5.24 1.76
N ASP A 139 -21.66 -6.01 0.81
CA ASP A 139 -21.15 -6.11 -0.56
C ASP A 139 -21.23 -4.82 -1.39
N LYS A 140 -21.79 -3.75 -0.83
CA LYS A 140 -21.77 -2.41 -1.44
C LYS A 140 -20.43 -1.70 -1.30
N VAL A 141 -19.51 -2.27 -0.52
CA VAL A 141 -18.21 -1.67 -0.24
C VAL A 141 -17.10 -2.45 -0.96
N HIS A 142 -16.32 -1.74 -1.76
CA HIS A 142 -15.23 -2.31 -2.55
C HIS A 142 -13.89 -1.74 -2.08
N LEU A 143 -12.85 -2.58 -2.12
CA LEU A 143 -11.46 -2.17 -1.85
C LEU A 143 -10.70 -2.07 -3.17
N ALA A 144 -10.03 -0.94 -3.42
CA ALA A 144 -9.24 -0.74 -4.64
C ALA A 144 -8.03 0.18 -4.45
N GLY A 145 -7.23 0.33 -5.49
CA GLY A 145 -6.14 1.30 -5.58
C GLY A 145 -4.74 0.69 -5.49
N ASN A 146 -3.91 1.31 -4.67
CA ASN A 146 -2.52 0.87 -4.49
C ASN A 146 -2.40 -0.45 -3.70
N ILE A 147 -3.42 -0.77 -2.91
CA ILE A 147 -3.62 -2.05 -2.24
C ILE A 147 -4.89 -2.73 -2.78
N GLY A 148 -5.00 -4.03 -2.58
CA GLY A 148 -6.11 -4.81 -3.11
C GLY A 148 -6.04 -4.90 -4.64
N TYR A 149 -7.08 -4.43 -5.29
CA TYR A 149 -7.24 -4.55 -6.74
C TYR A 149 -7.09 -3.20 -7.44
N PRO A 150 -6.55 -3.15 -8.69
CA PRO A 150 -6.65 -1.95 -9.53
C PRO A 150 -8.10 -1.49 -9.67
N LEU A 151 -8.33 -0.17 -9.68
CA LEU A 151 -9.71 0.36 -9.77
C LEU A 151 -10.46 -0.15 -11.02
N SER A 152 -9.74 -0.31 -12.12
CA SER A 152 -10.28 -0.85 -13.37
C SER A 152 -10.79 -2.30 -13.24
N SER A 153 -10.24 -3.11 -12.33
CA SER A 153 -10.64 -4.52 -12.21
C SER A 153 -11.99 -4.71 -11.54
N ILE A 154 -12.48 -3.72 -10.79
CA ILE A 154 -13.76 -3.79 -10.08
C ILE A 154 -14.91 -3.12 -10.83
N LEU A 155 -14.66 -2.46 -11.97
CA LEU A 155 -15.66 -1.70 -12.73
C LEU A 155 -16.93 -2.49 -13.08
N ASN A 156 -16.78 -3.78 -13.34
CA ASN A 156 -17.93 -4.64 -13.70
C ASN A 156 -18.76 -5.08 -12.47
N SER A 157 -18.25 -4.94 -11.26
CA SER A 157 -18.94 -5.29 -10.02
C SER A 157 -19.58 -4.09 -9.32
N VAL A 158 -19.06 -2.90 -9.55
CA VAL A 158 -19.50 -1.65 -8.89
C VAL A 158 -20.81 -1.13 -9.51
N LYS A 159 -21.73 -0.68 -8.66
CA LYS A 159 -23.04 -0.14 -9.04
C LYS A 159 -23.26 1.23 -8.41
N SER A 160 -24.24 1.97 -8.95
CA SER A 160 -24.71 3.22 -8.35
C SER A 160 -25.10 3.02 -6.88
N GLY A 161 -24.61 3.86 -5.99
CA GLY A 161 -24.80 3.78 -4.54
C GLY A 161 -23.83 2.87 -3.82
N ASP A 162 -22.84 2.30 -4.53
CA ASP A 162 -21.71 1.59 -3.91
C ASP A 162 -20.64 2.57 -3.43
N ILE A 163 -19.79 2.10 -2.51
CA ILE A 163 -18.70 2.87 -1.92
C ILE A 163 -17.37 2.17 -2.22
N ILE A 164 -16.39 2.91 -2.68
CA ILE A 164 -15.04 2.42 -2.92
C ILE A 164 -14.11 3.01 -1.86
N VAL A 165 -13.46 2.15 -1.08
CA VAL A 165 -12.36 2.55 -0.19
C VAL A 165 -11.05 2.33 -0.94
N MET A 166 -10.28 3.40 -1.13
CA MET A 166 -9.16 3.40 -2.05
C MET A 166 -7.88 3.95 -1.45
N GLU A 167 -6.79 3.17 -1.49
CA GLU A 167 -5.45 3.70 -1.20
C GLU A 167 -4.90 4.44 -2.41
N CYS A 168 -4.50 5.71 -2.23
CA CYS A 168 -3.91 6.56 -3.26
C CYS A 168 -2.41 6.79 -3.02
N SER A 169 -1.56 6.30 -3.93
CA SER A 169 -0.11 6.54 -3.89
C SER A 169 0.27 7.86 -4.58
N CYS A 170 1.49 8.37 -4.28
CA CYS A 170 2.01 9.55 -4.98
C CYS A 170 2.24 9.30 -6.48
N GLN A 171 2.68 8.09 -6.85
CA GLN A 171 2.88 7.75 -8.26
C GLN A 171 1.56 7.76 -9.07
N GLN A 172 0.43 7.39 -8.43
CA GLN A 172 -0.89 7.54 -9.03
C GLN A 172 -1.29 9.00 -9.14
N GLY A 173 -1.06 9.80 -8.09
CA GLY A 173 -1.37 11.22 -8.07
C GLY A 173 -0.71 12.04 -9.19
N GLU A 174 0.45 11.61 -9.72
CA GLU A 174 1.12 12.28 -10.86
C GLU A 174 0.18 12.55 -12.04
N ASN A 175 -0.74 11.65 -12.32
CA ASN A 175 -1.59 11.69 -13.49
C ASN A 175 -3.10 11.75 -13.16
N PHE A 176 -3.45 12.25 -11.98
CA PHE A 176 -4.83 12.66 -11.69
C PHE A 176 -5.16 13.96 -12.43
N VAL A 177 -6.30 13.97 -13.11
CA VAL A 177 -6.82 15.11 -13.88
C VAL A 177 -8.17 15.54 -13.33
N ASP A 178 -9.17 14.65 -13.37
CA ASP A 178 -10.52 14.90 -12.86
C ASP A 178 -10.82 14.09 -11.59
N PHE A 179 -9.97 13.09 -11.28
CA PHE A 179 -10.13 12.23 -10.11
C PHE A 179 -10.21 13.05 -8.82
N HIS A 180 -11.25 12.80 -8.05
CA HIS A 180 -11.40 13.24 -6.67
C HIS A 180 -12.30 12.28 -5.88
N PRO A 181 -11.98 11.94 -4.64
CA PRO A 181 -12.86 11.22 -3.74
C PRO A 181 -13.88 12.17 -3.12
N HIS A 182 -15.07 11.67 -2.76
CA HIS A 182 -16.02 12.43 -1.93
C HIS A 182 -15.46 12.66 -0.51
N VAL A 183 -14.82 11.64 0.08
CA VAL A 183 -14.09 11.75 1.33
C VAL A 183 -12.62 11.49 1.08
N GLY A 184 -11.78 12.50 1.23
CA GLY A 184 -10.32 12.40 1.12
C GLY A 184 -9.66 12.40 2.50
N VAL A 185 -8.70 11.52 2.75
CA VAL A 185 -7.96 11.42 4.01
C VAL A 185 -6.47 11.59 3.78
N VAL A 186 -5.83 12.46 4.57
CA VAL A 186 -4.36 12.57 4.63
C VAL A 186 -3.89 12.15 6.02
N THR A 187 -3.15 11.04 6.09
CA THR A 187 -2.62 10.54 7.36
C THR A 187 -1.46 11.39 7.89
N ASN A 188 -0.47 11.65 7.07
CA ASN A 188 0.68 12.50 7.37
C ASN A 188 1.51 12.78 6.10
N PHE A 189 2.35 13.82 6.16
CA PHE A 189 3.44 14.05 5.22
C PHE A 189 4.78 14.00 5.93
N SER A 190 5.75 13.35 5.34
CA SER A 190 7.15 13.37 5.69
C SER A 190 7.98 13.05 4.45
N GLU A 191 9.27 13.37 4.46
CA GLU A 191 10.15 13.17 3.32
C GLU A 191 10.24 11.69 2.93
N ALA A 192 9.87 11.38 1.68
CA ALA A 192 9.91 10.04 1.12
C ALA A 192 9.92 10.08 -0.42
N HIS A 193 10.40 9.01 -1.07
CA HIS A 193 10.39 8.84 -2.54
C HIS A 193 11.07 9.99 -3.32
N ILE A 194 12.09 10.66 -2.76
CA ILE A 194 12.78 11.79 -3.40
C ILE A 194 13.55 11.35 -4.65
N ASP A 195 14.00 10.11 -4.70
CA ASP A 195 14.59 9.47 -5.89
C ASP A 195 13.64 9.53 -7.09
N PHE A 196 12.37 9.28 -6.90
CA PHE A 196 11.34 9.30 -7.94
C PHE A 196 10.73 10.70 -8.12
N MET A 197 10.36 11.37 -7.02
CA MET A 197 9.64 12.65 -7.03
C MET A 197 10.55 13.87 -7.19
N LYS A 198 11.90 13.70 -7.12
CA LYS A 198 12.94 14.75 -7.21
C LYS A 198 12.96 15.71 -6.04
N THR A 199 11.82 16.20 -5.54
CA THR A 199 11.73 17.10 -4.40
C THR A 199 10.58 16.74 -3.45
N TYR A 200 10.74 17.09 -2.18
CA TYR A 200 9.69 16.89 -1.17
C TYR A 200 8.44 17.73 -1.46
N GLU A 201 8.60 18.93 -1.98
CA GLU A 201 7.47 19.78 -2.36
C GLU A 201 6.66 19.15 -3.50
N HIS A 202 7.32 18.64 -4.54
CA HIS A 202 6.63 17.92 -5.61
C HIS A 202 5.91 16.66 -5.09
N TYR A 203 6.53 15.94 -4.15
CA TYR A 203 5.92 14.80 -3.49
C TYR A 203 4.62 15.17 -2.74
N LYS A 204 4.61 16.25 -1.93
CA LYS A 204 3.42 16.73 -1.23
C LYS A 204 2.34 17.16 -2.23
N ASN A 205 2.69 18.02 -3.17
CA ASN A 205 1.80 18.52 -4.21
C ASN A 205 1.14 17.36 -4.99
N THR A 206 1.90 16.34 -5.35
CA THR A 206 1.39 15.19 -6.10
C THR A 206 0.34 14.41 -5.29
N LYS A 207 0.54 14.20 -4.00
CA LYS A 207 -0.45 13.57 -3.12
C LYS A 207 -1.70 14.44 -2.94
N SER A 208 -1.53 15.75 -2.94
CA SER A 208 -2.61 16.71 -2.76
C SER A 208 -3.53 16.82 -3.97
N LYS A 209 -3.09 16.36 -5.16
CA LYS A 209 -3.90 16.42 -6.38
C LYS A 209 -5.26 15.76 -6.26
N MET A 210 -5.41 14.71 -5.42
CA MET A 210 -6.71 14.09 -5.20
C MET A 210 -7.77 15.03 -4.57
N PHE A 211 -7.35 16.18 -4.03
CA PHE A 211 -8.23 17.19 -3.44
C PHE A 211 -8.50 18.39 -4.35
N TYR A 212 -7.77 18.54 -5.46
CA TYR A 212 -7.86 19.74 -6.28
C TYR A 212 -9.19 19.91 -7.01
N ASN A 213 -9.85 18.78 -7.32
CA ASN A 213 -11.18 18.80 -7.95
C ASN A 213 -12.33 18.65 -6.94
N GLN A 214 -12.03 18.55 -5.64
CA GLN A 214 -13.04 18.57 -4.60
C GLN A 214 -13.71 19.96 -4.50
N SER A 215 -14.98 19.96 -4.14
CA SER A 215 -15.82 21.13 -3.86
C SER A 215 -16.10 21.26 -2.36
N ASP A 216 -16.89 22.25 -1.97
CA ASP A 216 -17.38 22.43 -0.60
C ASP A 216 -18.37 21.33 -0.13
N ASN A 217 -18.88 20.53 -1.07
CA ASN A 217 -19.68 19.34 -0.75
C ASN A 217 -18.82 18.12 -0.40
N ASP A 218 -17.53 18.15 -0.71
CA ASP A 218 -16.59 17.07 -0.44
C ASP A 218 -15.85 17.30 0.88
N ILE A 219 -15.30 16.24 1.44
CA ILE A 219 -14.70 16.26 2.77
C ILE A 219 -13.21 15.93 2.68
N ALA A 220 -12.40 16.77 3.34
CA ALA A 220 -10.97 16.54 3.54
C ALA A 220 -10.68 16.28 5.02
N ILE A 221 -10.27 15.07 5.36
CA ILE A 221 -9.88 14.66 6.71
C ILE A 221 -8.36 14.76 6.83
N LEU A 222 -7.91 15.64 7.72
CA LEU A 222 -6.52 16.09 7.82
C LEU A 222 -5.95 15.84 9.21
N ASN A 223 -4.70 15.39 9.27
CA ASN A 223 -3.96 15.24 10.52
C ASN A 223 -3.55 16.64 11.03
N HIS A 224 -4.17 17.07 12.13
CA HIS A 224 -3.90 18.37 12.77
C HIS A 224 -2.48 18.42 13.39
N ASP A 225 -1.92 17.28 13.75
CA ASP A 225 -0.60 17.20 14.39
C ASP A 225 0.57 17.28 13.39
N ASN A 226 0.27 17.34 12.07
CA ASN A 226 1.27 17.39 11.02
C ASN A 226 1.22 18.73 10.27
N SER A 227 2.21 19.60 10.54
CA SER A 227 2.30 20.94 9.97
C SER A 227 2.35 20.94 8.45
N ASP A 228 3.06 19.97 7.84
CA ASP A 228 3.15 19.86 6.37
C ASP A 228 1.77 19.56 5.74
N VAL A 229 0.92 18.77 6.42
CA VAL A 229 -0.46 18.54 5.97
C VAL A 229 -1.27 19.83 6.04
N LEU A 230 -1.20 20.56 7.16
CA LEU A 230 -1.94 21.80 7.32
C LEU A 230 -1.52 22.87 6.32
N ASP A 231 -0.22 23.01 6.08
CA ASP A 231 0.33 23.98 5.13
C ASP A 231 -0.06 23.65 3.69
N GLU A 232 0.08 22.40 3.28
CA GLU A 232 -0.22 21.95 1.91
C GLU A 232 -1.73 22.05 1.61
N MET A 233 -2.58 21.67 2.59
CA MET A 233 -4.04 21.62 2.41
C MET A 233 -4.77 22.91 2.74
N LYS A 234 -4.07 24.00 3.08
CA LYS A 234 -4.72 25.25 3.52
C LYS A 234 -5.70 25.85 2.51
N ASN A 235 -5.41 25.72 1.21
CA ASN A 235 -6.12 26.40 0.12
C ASN A 235 -7.12 25.49 -0.65
N ILE A 236 -7.31 24.21 -0.25
CA ILE A 236 -8.31 23.35 -0.89
C ILE A 236 -9.74 23.83 -0.59
N SER A 237 -10.66 23.57 -1.51
CA SER A 237 -12.07 24.03 -1.41
C SER A 237 -12.93 23.14 -0.52
N SER A 238 -12.49 21.93 -0.23
CA SER A 238 -13.22 20.92 0.54
C SER A 238 -13.57 21.36 1.94
N ASN A 239 -14.64 20.80 2.50
CA ASN A 239 -14.98 20.92 3.92
C ASN A 239 -13.91 20.17 4.75
N LYS A 240 -13.09 20.93 5.48
CA LYS A 240 -11.95 20.40 6.23
C LYS A 240 -12.39 19.91 7.59
N LYS A 241 -12.05 18.67 7.92
CA LYS A 241 -12.23 18.05 9.23
C LYS A 241 -10.88 17.52 9.74
N TYR A 242 -10.70 17.48 11.05
CA TYR A 242 -9.39 17.23 11.64
C TYR A 242 -9.41 16.10 12.66
N PHE A 243 -8.26 15.43 12.80
CA PHE A 243 -7.97 14.56 13.92
C PHE A 243 -6.63 14.92 14.58
N SER A 244 -6.52 14.74 15.90
CA SER A 244 -5.32 15.02 16.68
C SER A 244 -5.16 14.03 17.82
N SER A 245 -3.97 13.44 17.91
CA SER A 245 -3.57 12.59 19.04
C SER A 245 -2.95 13.39 20.20
N LYS A 246 -2.69 14.70 20.01
CA LYS A 246 -1.93 15.56 20.93
C LYS A 246 -2.79 16.56 21.67
N GLU A 247 -3.87 17.04 21.07
CA GLU A 247 -4.70 18.07 21.65
C GLU A 247 -6.19 17.90 21.35
N LYS A 248 -7.02 18.47 22.23
CA LYS A 248 -8.47 18.49 22.03
C LYS A 248 -8.83 19.53 20.97
N ILE A 249 -9.46 19.07 19.88
CA ILE A 249 -9.87 19.89 18.74
C ILE A 249 -11.37 19.73 18.46
N ASP A 250 -11.90 20.53 17.55
CA ASP A 250 -13.22 20.30 16.95
C ASP A 250 -13.08 19.25 15.84
N GLY A 251 -13.27 17.97 16.22
CA GLY A 251 -13.02 16.82 15.36
C GLY A 251 -12.85 15.51 16.13
N CYS A 252 -11.96 14.63 15.66
CA CYS A 252 -11.58 13.43 16.38
C CYS A 252 -10.31 13.70 17.19
N TYR A 253 -10.32 13.44 18.49
CA TYR A 253 -9.20 13.73 19.36
C TYR A 253 -9.01 12.68 20.45
N LEU A 254 -7.76 12.60 20.97
CA LEU A 254 -7.39 11.75 22.10
C LEU A 254 -7.31 12.60 23.38
N VAL A 255 -7.99 12.13 24.45
CA VAL A 255 -7.79 12.64 25.81
C VAL A 255 -7.52 11.48 26.74
N ASP A 256 -6.40 11.52 27.47
CA ASP A 256 -5.89 10.43 28.30
C ASP A 256 -5.73 9.16 27.45
N ARG A 257 -6.66 8.25 27.53
CA ARG A 257 -6.66 6.98 26.78
C ARG A 257 -7.91 6.78 25.94
N ASP A 258 -8.76 7.79 25.83
CA ASP A 258 -10.05 7.70 25.16
C ASP A 258 -10.07 8.55 23.88
N ILE A 259 -10.53 7.94 22.78
CA ILE A 259 -10.77 8.60 21.50
C ILE A 259 -12.20 9.17 21.50
N TYR A 260 -12.30 10.44 21.16
CA TYR A 260 -13.56 11.18 21.03
C TYR A 260 -13.79 11.63 19.60
N TYR A 261 -15.04 11.60 19.17
CA TYR A 261 -15.51 12.19 17.92
C TYR A 261 -16.50 13.30 18.24
N TYR A 262 -16.13 14.57 18.04
CA TYR A 262 -16.90 15.77 18.37
C TYR A 262 -17.50 15.76 19.80
N GLY A 263 -16.76 15.24 20.75
CA GLY A 263 -17.17 15.18 22.17
C GLY A 263 -17.78 13.86 22.60
N ASP A 264 -18.20 13.01 21.68
CA ASP A 264 -18.72 11.68 21.98
C ASP A 264 -17.58 10.67 22.07
N LYS A 265 -17.49 9.93 23.17
CA LYS A 265 -16.49 8.87 23.33
C LYS A 265 -16.76 7.74 22.35
N VAL A 266 -15.75 7.35 21.58
CA VAL A 266 -15.83 6.25 20.62
C VAL A 266 -15.26 4.96 21.23
N MET A 267 -14.00 4.98 21.72
CA MET A 267 -13.34 3.82 22.30
C MET A 267 -12.11 4.21 23.14
N CYS A 268 -11.57 3.25 23.89
CA CYS A 268 -10.28 3.38 24.55
C CYS A 268 -9.16 2.86 23.65
N ILE A 269 -7.97 3.51 23.67
CA ILE A 269 -6.81 3.03 22.90
C ILE A 269 -6.29 1.67 23.39
N ASP A 270 -6.62 1.26 24.62
CA ASP A 270 -6.26 -0.06 25.14
C ASP A 270 -6.96 -1.20 24.40
N ASP A 271 -8.09 -0.92 23.77
CA ASP A 271 -8.84 -1.89 22.96
C ASP A 271 -8.22 -2.09 21.57
N ILE A 272 -7.30 -1.21 21.14
CA ILE A 272 -6.60 -1.31 19.85
C ILE A 272 -5.49 -2.34 19.96
N LYS A 273 -5.54 -3.40 19.15
CA LYS A 273 -4.56 -4.50 19.19
C LYS A 273 -3.25 -4.15 18.48
N ILE A 274 -3.29 -3.38 17.41
CA ILE A 274 -2.10 -2.90 16.70
C ILE A 274 -1.38 -1.85 17.54
N LYS A 275 -0.05 -2.01 17.69
CA LYS A 275 0.74 -1.22 18.64
C LYS A 275 1.25 0.09 18.05
N GLY A 276 1.45 1.08 18.93
CA GLY A 276 2.07 2.36 18.62
C GLY A 276 1.07 3.50 18.38
N MET A 277 1.46 4.72 18.77
CA MET A 277 0.62 5.92 18.65
C MET A 277 0.24 6.23 17.20
N HIS A 278 1.15 5.95 16.26
CA HIS A 278 0.86 6.09 14.82
C HIS A 278 -0.34 5.23 14.36
N ASN A 279 -0.57 4.08 14.99
CA ASN A 279 -1.74 3.24 14.71
C ASN A 279 -3.01 3.78 15.38
N VAL A 280 -2.90 4.45 16.53
CA VAL A 280 -4.02 5.21 17.11
C VAL A 280 -4.44 6.33 16.15
N GLU A 281 -3.49 7.07 15.57
CA GLU A 281 -3.76 8.09 14.56
C GLU A 281 -4.40 7.51 13.30
N ASN A 282 -3.95 6.33 12.82
CA ASN A 282 -4.57 5.62 11.70
C ASN A 282 -6.04 5.25 11.99
N VAL A 283 -6.32 4.77 13.22
CA VAL A 283 -7.69 4.47 13.68
C VAL A 283 -8.53 5.74 13.76
N MET A 284 -8.00 6.85 14.28
CA MET A 284 -8.71 8.13 14.36
C MET A 284 -9.06 8.67 12.96
N ALA A 285 -8.14 8.56 12.01
CA ALA A 285 -8.37 8.92 10.61
C ALA A 285 -9.50 8.06 9.98
N ALA A 286 -9.48 6.75 10.24
CA ALA A 286 -10.54 5.83 9.79
C ALA A 286 -11.90 6.16 10.45
N ILE A 287 -11.93 6.43 11.76
CA ILE A 287 -13.14 6.87 12.48
C ILE A 287 -13.75 8.10 11.80
N MET A 288 -12.92 9.12 11.52
CA MET A 288 -13.38 10.32 10.84
C MET A 288 -14.04 10.00 9.49
N ALA A 289 -13.41 9.12 8.69
CA ALA A 289 -13.93 8.77 7.37
C ALA A 289 -15.26 8.02 7.44
N VAL A 290 -15.37 7.00 8.29
CA VAL A 290 -16.58 6.16 8.36
C VAL A 290 -17.76 6.87 9.04
N LYS A 291 -17.50 7.84 9.90
CA LYS A 291 -18.53 8.68 10.53
C LYS A 291 -19.27 9.56 9.53
N GLU A 292 -18.67 9.90 8.40
CA GLU A 292 -19.35 10.62 7.32
C GLU A 292 -20.50 9.80 6.69
N TYR A 293 -20.44 8.49 6.84
CA TYR A 293 -21.49 7.54 6.39
C TYR A 293 -22.42 7.09 7.52
N GLY A 294 -22.35 7.72 8.70
CA GLY A 294 -23.22 7.43 9.83
C GLY A 294 -22.95 6.10 10.54
N VAL A 295 -21.75 5.53 10.40
CA VAL A 295 -21.40 4.27 11.08
C VAL A 295 -21.40 4.45 12.59
N SER A 296 -22.03 3.51 13.32
CA SER A 296 -22.15 3.56 14.77
C SER A 296 -20.85 3.24 15.51
N ASN A 297 -20.73 3.69 16.77
CA ASN A 297 -19.55 3.40 17.60
C ASN A 297 -19.40 1.90 17.87
N GLU A 298 -20.49 1.13 17.93
CA GLU A 298 -20.48 -0.31 18.17
C GLU A 298 -19.81 -1.05 17.01
N VAL A 299 -20.10 -0.68 15.76
CA VAL A 299 -19.49 -1.28 14.57
C VAL A 299 -18.01 -0.93 14.51
N ILE A 300 -17.66 0.34 14.80
CA ILE A 300 -16.26 0.80 14.85
C ILE A 300 -15.48 0.00 15.91
N PHE A 301 -16.02 -0.07 17.13
CA PHE A 301 -15.41 -0.81 18.22
C PHE A 301 -15.21 -2.29 17.89
N ASP A 302 -16.25 -2.96 17.36
CA ASP A 302 -16.17 -4.38 17.01
C ASP A 302 -15.05 -4.66 16.00
N VAL A 303 -14.91 -3.86 14.96
CA VAL A 303 -13.85 -4.04 13.97
C VAL A 303 -12.48 -3.70 14.55
N VAL A 304 -12.32 -2.49 15.12
CA VAL A 304 -11.00 -2.01 15.56
C VAL A 304 -10.43 -2.84 16.70
N SER A 305 -11.27 -3.30 17.65
CA SER A 305 -10.82 -4.14 18.77
C SER A 305 -10.42 -5.57 18.34
N ASN A 306 -10.85 -6.01 17.17
CA ASN A 306 -10.47 -7.29 16.57
C ASN A 306 -9.41 -7.17 15.47
N PHE A 307 -9.11 -5.96 14.98
CA PHE A 307 -8.13 -5.73 13.93
C PHE A 307 -6.71 -6.02 14.41
N ARG A 308 -6.03 -6.97 13.79
CA ARG A 308 -4.70 -7.46 14.19
C ARG A 308 -3.55 -6.95 13.32
N GLY A 309 -3.83 -6.03 12.42
CA GLY A 309 -2.88 -5.50 11.44
C GLY A 309 -3.27 -5.85 10.01
N VAL A 310 -2.54 -5.26 9.09
CA VAL A 310 -2.68 -5.57 7.66
C VAL A 310 -1.98 -6.90 7.40
N GLU A 311 -2.62 -7.80 6.69
CA GLU A 311 -2.02 -9.07 6.31
C GLU A 311 -0.63 -8.84 5.67
N HIS A 312 0.34 -9.62 6.08
CA HIS A 312 1.73 -9.54 5.60
C HIS A 312 2.54 -8.28 5.97
N ARG A 313 1.98 -7.37 6.81
CA ARG A 313 2.66 -6.13 7.24
C ARG A 313 2.61 -5.97 8.76
N LEU A 314 3.68 -6.35 9.45
CA LEU A 314 3.74 -6.46 10.91
C LEU A 314 2.49 -7.14 11.49
N GLU A 315 1.96 -8.08 10.74
CA GLU A 315 0.78 -8.86 11.08
C GLU A 315 1.08 -9.74 12.30
N TYR A 316 0.34 -9.55 13.39
CA TYR A 316 0.41 -10.48 14.50
C TYR A 316 -0.23 -11.82 14.08
N VAL A 317 0.56 -12.89 14.09
CA VAL A 317 0.11 -14.23 13.69
C VAL A 317 -0.47 -14.97 14.89
N ASP A 318 0.35 -15.23 15.90
CA ASP A 318 -0.08 -15.93 17.13
C ASP A 318 0.94 -15.76 18.27
N THR A 319 0.56 -16.26 19.46
CA THR A 319 1.49 -16.49 20.57
C THR A 319 1.55 -17.99 20.87
N VAL A 320 2.73 -18.58 20.72
CA VAL A 320 2.99 -20.00 20.99
C VAL A 320 4.02 -20.09 22.11
N ASP A 321 3.70 -20.79 23.19
CA ASP A 321 4.56 -20.95 24.40
C ASP A 321 5.08 -19.62 24.98
N GLY A 322 4.27 -18.55 24.87
CA GLY A 322 4.62 -17.20 25.33
C GLY A 322 5.54 -16.42 24.41
N VAL A 323 5.82 -16.91 23.21
CA VAL A 323 6.55 -16.24 22.12
C VAL A 323 5.57 -15.64 21.13
N GLU A 324 5.70 -14.35 20.84
CA GLU A 324 4.84 -13.65 19.88
C GLU A 324 5.43 -13.74 18.46
N TYR A 325 4.62 -14.12 17.46
CA TYR A 325 5.05 -14.25 16.07
C TYR A 325 4.40 -13.18 15.19
N TYR A 326 5.22 -12.51 14.37
CA TYR A 326 4.79 -11.44 13.46
C TYR A 326 5.25 -11.72 12.02
N ASN A 327 4.34 -11.55 11.09
CA ASN A 327 4.58 -11.65 9.65
C ASN A 327 4.68 -10.25 9.03
N ASP A 328 5.86 -9.90 8.54
CA ASP A 328 6.16 -8.64 7.87
C ASP A 328 6.86 -8.93 6.52
N THR A 329 6.37 -9.93 5.79
CA THR A 329 6.96 -10.37 4.52
C THR A 329 6.97 -9.26 3.45
N GLU A 330 6.09 -8.27 3.57
CA GLU A 330 6.05 -7.03 2.76
C GLU A 330 7.29 -6.13 2.96
N ALA A 331 8.09 -6.34 4.02
CA ALA A 331 9.35 -5.64 4.26
C ALA A 331 10.44 -6.08 3.27
N THR A 332 10.27 -5.77 2.00
CA THR A 332 11.18 -6.16 0.91
C THR A 332 12.39 -5.24 0.74
N ASN A 333 12.60 -4.29 1.64
CA ASN A 333 13.73 -3.36 1.67
C ASN A 333 14.17 -3.03 3.10
N ILE A 334 15.35 -2.45 3.22
CA ILE A 334 15.98 -2.12 4.51
C ILE A 334 15.10 -1.18 5.37
N LYS A 335 14.51 -0.13 4.79
CA LYS A 335 13.69 0.84 5.54
C LYS A 335 12.46 0.20 6.19
N CYS A 336 11.82 -0.74 5.51
CA CYS A 336 10.70 -1.48 6.08
C CYS A 336 11.14 -2.31 7.29
N ALA A 337 12.26 -3.02 7.20
CA ALA A 337 12.79 -3.80 8.32
C ALA A 337 13.23 -2.91 9.50
N GLN A 338 13.74 -1.69 9.26
CA GLN A 338 14.01 -0.71 10.31
C GLN A 338 12.74 -0.36 11.11
N ILE A 339 11.62 -0.14 10.41
CA ILE A 339 10.31 0.13 11.04
C ILE A 339 9.86 -1.06 11.88
N ALA A 340 9.96 -2.26 11.33
CA ALA A 340 9.61 -3.48 12.05
C ALA A 340 10.41 -3.64 13.33
N LEU A 341 11.75 -3.52 13.27
CA LEU A 341 12.64 -3.63 14.42
C LEU A 341 12.37 -2.55 15.47
N SER A 342 12.05 -1.31 15.04
CA SER A 342 11.69 -0.20 15.95
C SER A 342 10.37 -0.43 16.69
N SER A 343 9.53 -1.34 16.22
CA SER A 343 8.21 -1.61 16.81
C SER A 343 8.28 -2.52 18.03
N PHE A 344 9.43 -3.16 18.28
CA PHE A 344 9.61 -4.12 19.37
C PHE A 344 10.62 -3.62 20.41
N ASN A 345 10.23 -3.71 21.68
CA ASN A 345 11.08 -3.44 22.84
C ASN A 345 11.41 -4.72 23.64
N LYS A 346 11.17 -5.88 23.05
CA LYS A 346 11.39 -7.21 23.60
C LYS A 346 12.55 -7.89 22.88
N PRO A 347 13.18 -8.93 23.48
CA PRO A 347 14.17 -9.72 22.76
C PRO A 347 13.55 -10.30 21.49
N THR A 348 14.18 -10.04 20.33
CA THR A 348 13.62 -10.33 19.02
C THR A 348 14.51 -11.27 18.23
N ILE A 349 13.92 -12.29 17.62
CA ILE A 349 14.54 -13.14 16.60
C ILE A 349 13.97 -12.70 15.26
N ILE A 350 14.82 -12.33 14.30
CA ILE A 350 14.41 -11.87 12.99
C ILE A 350 14.81 -12.86 11.89
N PHE A 351 13.85 -13.20 11.00
CA PHE A 351 14.17 -13.79 9.70
C PHE A 351 14.55 -12.67 8.73
N LEU A 352 15.78 -12.70 8.25
CA LEU A 352 16.38 -11.67 7.41
C LEU A 352 16.97 -12.31 6.13
N GLY A 353 16.72 -11.68 4.97
CA GLY A 353 17.25 -12.16 3.69
C GLY A 353 16.18 -12.58 2.69
N GLY A 354 16.63 -12.99 1.52
CA GLY A 354 15.85 -13.31 0.32
C GLY A 354 16.69 -13.05 -0.92
N LEU A 355 16.12 -12.45 -1.96
CA LEU A 355 16.81 -12.18 -3.22
C LEU A 355 17.99 -11.19 -3.02
N GLU A 356 19.17 -11.60 -3.51
CA GLU A 356 20.36 -10.74 -3.52
C GLU A 356 20.20 -9.58 -4.51
N ARG A 357 20.29 -8.34 -4.01
CA ARG A 357 20.18 -7.10 -4.79
C ARG A 357 21.21 -6.03 -4.40
N GLY A 358 22.23 -6.39 -3.63
CA GLY A 358 23.25 -5.47 -3.16
C GLY A 358 22.79 -4.50 -2.06
N GLN A 359 21.69 -4.79 -1.35
CA GLN A 359 21.21 -3.98 -0.24
C GLN A 359 22.26 -3.90 0.89
N ASP A 360 22.38 -2.72 1.52
CA ASP A 360 23.33 -2.51 2.61
C ASP A 360 22.70 -2.82 3.97
N PHE A 361 22.98 -4.01 4.51
CA PHE A 361 22.48 -4.43 5.82
C PHE A 361 23.06 -3.61 6.98
N ASN A 362 24.17 -2.88 6.82
CA ASN A 362 24.72 -2.03 7.87
C ASN A 362 23.77 -0.92 8.29
N GLU A 363 22.84 -0.50 7.42
CA GLU A 363 21.81 0.46 7.76
C GLU A 363 20.82 -0.05 8.83
N LEU A 364 20.76 -1.36 9.11
CA LEU A 364 19.95 -1.93 10.18
C LEU A 364 20.62 -1.80 11.57
N THR A 365 21.93 -1.55 11.64
CA THR A 365 22.72 -1.57 12.90
C THR A 365 22.11 -0.73 14.01
N PRO A 366 21.59 0.50 13.77
CA PRO A 366 20.98 1.30 14.84
C PRO A 366 19.70 0.71 15.45
N TYR A 367 19.13 -0.31 14.82
CA TYR A 367 17.85 -0.93 15.22
C TYR A 367 18.02 -2.34 15.79
N MET A 368 19.29 -2.80 15.96
CA MET A 368 19.59 -4.18 16.36
C MET A 368 19.70 -4.39 17.87
N ASP A 369 19.51 -3.38 18.70
CA ASP A 369 19.73 -3.48 20.17
C ASP A 369 18.93 -4.63 20.79
N ASN A 370 17.65 -4.76 20.45
CA ASN A 370 16.76 -5.80 20.96
C ASN A 370 16.87 -7.13 20.18
N VAL A 371 17.63 -7.20 19.10
CA VAL A 371 17.78 -8.43 18.32
C VAL A 371 18.68 -9.42 19.06
N LYS A 372 18.10 -10.56 19.43
CA LYS A 372 18.75 -11.67 20.12
C LYS A 372 19.47 -12.59 19.13
N ALA A 373 18.83 -12.88 17.99
CA ALA A 373 19.39 -13.73 16.95
C ALA A 373 18.81 -13.40 15.58
N ILE A 374 19.55 -13.75 14.54
CA ILE A 374 19.15 -13.59 13.14
C ILE A 374 19.07 -14.97 12.48
N ILE A 375 17.97 -15.26 11.80
CA ILE A 375 17.83 -16.40 10.89
C ILE A 375 18.01 -15.87 9.49
N ALA A 376 19.15 -16.13 8.90
CA ALA A 376 19.53 -15.68 7.56
C ALA A 376 19.00 -16.65 6.49
N ILE A 377 18.22 -16.15 5.52
CA ILE A 377 17.54 -16.95 4.50
C ILE A 377 17.78 -16.43 3.09
N GLY A 378 17.49 -17.27 2.09
CA GLY A 378 17.50 -16.90 0.67
C GLY A 378 18.90 -16.77 0.06
N THR A 379 18.98 -16.17 -1.13
CA THR A 379 20.24 -16.06 -1.88
C THR A 379 21.24 -15.09 -1.26
N CYS A 380 20.81 -14.11 -0.48
CA CYS A 380 21.70 -13.18 0.23
C CYS A 380 22.11 -13.63 1.64
N ARG A 381 21.77 -14.85 2.08
CA ARG A 381 21.98 -15.35 3.45
C ARG A 381 23.43 -15.23 3.96
N GLU A 382 24.42 -15.46 3.11
CA GLU A 382 25.83 -15.38 3.53
C GLU A 382 26.24 -13.92 3.86
N ARG A 383 25.78 -12.93 3.08
CA ARG A 383 25.99 -11.51 3.38
C ARG A 383 25.28 -11.08 4.66
N VAL A 384 24.06 -11.59 4.88
CA VAL A 384 23.36 -11.39 6.16
C VAL A 384 24.14 -11.97 7.31
N ALA A 385 24.72 -13.17 7.14
CA ALA A 385 25.54 -13.81 8.16
C ALA A 385 26.86 -13.05 8.44
N GLU A 386 27.53 -12.57 7.41
CA GLU A 386 28.71 -11.71 7.57
C GLU A 386 28.37 -10.43 8.32
N TYR A 387 27.27 -9.77 7.95
CA TYR A 387 26.77 -8.60 8.65
C TYR A 387 26.48 -8.90 10.14
N ALA A 388 25.71 -9.95 10.44
CA ALA A 388 25.34 -10.34 11.80
C ALA A 388 26.60 -10.57 12.68
N ARG A 389 27.60 -11.30 12.16
CA ARG A 389 28.86 -11.54 12.84
C ARG A 389 29.64 -10.25 13.09
N SER A 390 29.63 -9.30 12.14
CA SER A 390 30.32 -8.01 12.26
C SER A 390 29.78 -7.13 13.39
N ILE A 391 28.50 -7.29 13.73
CA ILE A 391 27.83 -6.57 14.83
C ILE A 391 27.67 -7.43 16.10
N GLY A 392 28.30 -8.62 16.15
CA GLY A 392 28.31 -9.50 17.32
C GLY A 392 26.97 -10.15 17.65
N LYS A 393 26.09 -10.38 16.65
CA LYS A 393 24.80 -11.07 16.84
C LYS A 393 24.91 -12.54 16.45
N ASP A 394 24.19 -13.39 17.18
CA ASP A 394 24.03 -14.80 16.82
C ASP A 394 23.33 -14.93 15.48
N VAL A 395 23.83 -15.80 14.60
CA VAL A 395 23.24 -16.01 13.29
C VAL A 395 23.18 -17.50 12.93
N TYR A 396 22.05 -17.89 12.38
CA TYR A 396 21.78 -19.22 11.85
C TYR A 396 21.42 -19.10 10.39
N VAL A 397 22.10 -19.89 9.53
CA VAL A 397 22.05 -19.74 8.07
C VAL A 397 21.30 -20.90 7.45
N TYR A 398 20.24 -20.59 6.73
CA TYR A 398 19.42 -21.60 6.01
C TYR A 398 19.15 -21.14 4.59
N GLU A 399 18.93 -22.08 3.69
CA GLU A 399 18.50 -21.76 2.33
C GLU A 399 17.04 -21.32 2.30
N HIS A 400 16.18 -22.12 2.94
CA HIS A 400 14.73 -21.88 2.95
C HIS A 400 14.24 -21.39 4.31
N LEU A 401 13.15 -20.60 4.29
CA LEU A 401 12.49 -20.07 5.48
C LEU A 401 12.06 -21.19 6.44
N VAL A 402 11.52 -22.28 5.90
CA VAL A 402 10.98 -23.40 6.70
C VAL A 402 12.05 -24.08 7.55
N ASP A 403 13.28 -24.19 7.05
CA ASP A 403 14.39 -24.83 7.76
C ASP A 403 14.80 -24.04 9.01
N GLY A 404 14.57 -22.72 8.99
CA GLY A 404 14.85 -21.85 10.15
C GLY A 404 13.93 -22.10 11.34
N PHE A 405 12.73 -22.64 11.14
CA PHE A 405 11.78 -22.93 12.22
C PHE A 405 12.26 -24.05 13.16
N ASP A 406 13.00 -25.03 12.66
CA ASP A 406 13.57 -26.08 13.52
C ASP A 406 14.53 -25.50 14.57
N LYS A 407 15.25 -24.43 14.21
CA LYS A 407 16.16 -23.76 15.13
C LYS A 407 15.45 -22.92 16.17
N LEU A 408 14.27 -22.37 15.87
CA LEU A 408 13.52 -21.56 16.82
C LEU A 408 13.29 -22.27 18.15
N LYS A 409 12.99 -23.56 18.14
CA LYS A 409 12.75 -24.36 19.35
C LYS A 409 13.92 -24.34 20.35
N ASP A 410 15.15 -24.14 19.87
CA ASP A 410 16.35 -24.12 20.68
C ASP A 410 16.71 -22.74 21.23
N ILE A 411 16.23 -21.65 20.58
CA ILE A 411 16.70 -20.30 20.85
C ILE A 411 15.64 -19.35 21.41
N VAL A 412 14.34 -19.66 21.22
CA VAL A 412 13.26 -18.84 21.76
C VAL A 412 13.03 -19.11 23.25
N THR A 413 12.58 -18.08 23.95
CA THR A 413 12.12 -18.17 25.34
C THR A 413 10.82 -17.37 25.48
N SER A 414 9.98 -17.76 26.45
CA SER A 414 8.74 -17.01 26.74
C SER A 414 9.03 -15.52 26.96
N GLY A 415 8.29 -14.66 26.27
CA GLY A 415 8.48 -13.21 26.23
C GLY A 415 9.26 -12.71 25.01
N ASP A 416 9.84 -13.59 24.19
CA ASP A 416 10.51 -13.22 22.95
C ASP A 416 9.50 -12.87 21.86
N VAL A 417 9.98 -12.17 20.83
CA VAL A 417 9.29 -11.90 19.57
C VAL A 417 10.04 -12.62 18.44
N VAL A 418 9.31 -13.28 17.55
CA VAL A 418 9.82 -13.80 16.28
C VAL A 418 9.16 -13.03 15.15
N VAL A 419 9.95 -12.41 14.27
CA VAL A 419 9.43 -11.62 13.16
C VAL A 419 10.06 -12.04 11.82
N LEU A 420 9.20 -12.28 10.83
CA LEU A 420 9.62 -12.34 9.43
C LEU A 420 9.63 -10.92 8.87
N SER A 421 10.77 -10.24 8.85
CA SER A 421 10.95 -8.92 8.22
C SER A 421 12.24 -8.93 7.39
N PRO A 422 12.17 -9.48 6.17
CA PRO A 422 13.32 -10.00 5.43
C PRO A 422 14.24 -8.94 4.84
N ALA A 423 13.86 -7.67 4.78
CA ALA A 423 14.58 -6.58 4.11
C ALA A 423 14.97 -6.89 2.64
N SER A 424 14.38 -7.92 2.06
CA SER A 424 14.72 -8.45 0.74
C SER A 424 13.48 -8.98 0.02
N ALA A 425 13.43 -8.84 -1.30
CA ALA A 425 12.40 -9.45 -2.12
C ALA A 425 12.44 -10.99 -2.00
N SER A 426 11.32 -11.64 -2.32
CA SER A 426 11.14 -13.10 -2.18
C SER A 426 11.39 -13.89 -3.47
N TRP A 427 11.64 -13.21 -4.59
CA TRP A 427 11.62 -13.80 -5.94
C TRP A 427 12.75 -14.78 -6.25
N ASP A 428 13.65 -15.04 -5.30
CA ASP A 428 14.62 -16.12 -5.35
C ASP A 428 14.01 -17.51 -5.04
N GLN A 429 12.90 -17.54 -4.29
CA GLN A 429 12.26 -18.78 -3.84
C GLN A 429 10.73 -18.78 -3.99
N TYR A 430 10.10 -17.60 -4.10
CA TYR A 430 8.64 -17.46 -4.14
C TYR A 430 8.21 -16.58 -5.31
N LYS A 431 7.06 -16.86 -5.89
CA LYS A 431 6.49 -16.04 -6.96
C LYS A 431 6.17 -14.62 -6.45
N GLU A 432 5.67 -14.52 -5.22
CA GLU A 432 5.28 -13.25 -4.56
C GLU A 432 5.62 -13.30 -3.07
N CYS A 433 5.72 -12.14 -2.41
CA CYS A 433 6.06 -12.08 -0.99
C CYS A 433 4.94 -12.60 -0.09
N GLU A 434 3.70 -12.51 -0.54
CA GLU A 434 2.52 -13.03 0.13
C GLU A 434 2.59 -14.56 0.31
N VAL A 435 3.14 -15.28 -0.68
CA VAL A 435 3.35 -16.75 -0.58
C VAL A 435 4.35 -17.07 0.52
N ARG A 436 5.45 -16.30 0.64
CA ARG A 436 6.42 -16.44 1.73
C ARG A 436 5.78 -16.16 3.09
N GLY A 437 4.93 -15.12 3.15
CA GLY A 437 4.20 -14.77 4.38
C GLY A 437 3.18 -15.82 4.80
N ALA A 438 2.46 -16.40 3.84
CA ALA A 438 1.51 -17.48 4.09
C ALA A 438 2.21 -18.74 4.63
N GLU A 439 3.38 -19.09 4.06
CA GLU A 439 4.19 -20.22 4.55
C GLU A 439 4.70 -19.98 5.97
N PHE A 440 5.14 -18.75 6.29
CA PHE A 440 5.52 -18.39 7.64
C PHE A 440 4.36 -18.58 8.63
N LYS A 441 3.16 -18.08 8.29
CA LYS A 441 1.95 -18.23 9.11
C LYS A 441 1.60 -19.69 9.33
N GLN A 442 1.65 -20.50 8.27
CA GLN A 442 1.41 -21.94 8.36
C GLN A 442 2.38 -22.60 9.35
N LYS A 443 3.68 -22.29 9.26
CA LYS A 443 4.70 -22.84 10.16
C LYS A 443 4.48 -22.42 11.62
N VAL A 444 4.04 -21.19 11.88
CA VAL A 444 3.68 -20.76 13.23
C VAL A 444 2.52 -21.57 13.78
N HIS A 445 1.47 -21.82 12.98
CA HIS A 445 0.32 -22.63 13.41
C HIS A 445 0.73 -24.10 13.66
N GLU A 446 1.65 -24.67 12.84
CA GLU A 446 2.18 -26.02 13.05
C GLU A 446 2.93 -26.14 14.41
N LEU A 447 3.57 -25.06 14.93
CA LEU A 447 4.19 -25.07 16.26
C LEU A 447 3.17 -25.27 17.39
N LYS A 448 1.94 -24.86 17.17
CA LYS A 448 0.84 -24.98 18.14
C LYS A 448 0.16 -26.36 18.12
N GLY A 449 0.48 -27.18 17.09
CA GLY A 449 -0.13 -28.49 16.90
C GLY A 449 -1.50 -28.47 16.25
N GLU A 450 -1.79 -27.41 15.52
CA GLU A 450 -3.00 -27.24 14.69
C GLU A 450 -2.74 -27.51 13.21
#